data_16a045b3773aa8992ee4425d6bf37eab
#
_entry.id   16a045b3773aa8992ee4425d6bf37eab
#
_cell.length_a   1.000
_cell.length_b   1.000
_cell.length_c   1.000
_cell.angle_alpha   90.00
_cell.angle_beta   90.00
_cell.angle_gamma   90.00
#
_symmetry.space_group_name_H-M   'P 1'
#
loop_
_entity.id
_entity.type
_entity.pdbx_description
1 polymer ?
#
loop_
_entity_poly.entity_id
_entity_poly.type
_entity_poly.pdbx_seq_one_letter_code
_entity_poly.pdbx_strand_id
1 'polypeptide(L)'
;MPLLYPPTSPYDNGFLDTGDGNRVYYEQLGNPDGKPALYVHGGPGAGSPQRPTRAWDPERYRLIRFDQRNCGRSTPHASDPAADMSLNTTQHLIDDMERLREHLGIERWLLDGASWGSTLILAYAQQHPHRVSEIIIQAVTMTRRSEVDWLYRGAGRFQPEAWDRFRDVVPEDERDGDLLATYARLMENPDRAVRERAATAWLAWEDAVITDEPNGQPGMYSDRELDSRIAFVRICAHFFSNGAWLEDDQLLRDAHKLAGIPGVLVHGRHDMGSPVQTAWELAKAWPDARLHIFEDSGHVGSEAMREASLAALEEFKTG
;
A
#
# COMPACT_ATOMS: atom_id res chain seq x y z
N MET A 1 13.46 11.70 -20.88
CA MET A 1 13.54 11.86 -19.41
C MET A 1 12.21 12.43 -18.95
N PRO A 2 11.51 11.77 -18.04
CA PRO A 2 10.29 12.33 -17.49
C PRO A 2 10.59 13.68 -16.84
N LEU A 3 9.69 14.64 -16.99
CA LEU A 3 9.81 15.94 -16.37
C LEU A 3 9.63 15.78 -14.86
N LEU A 4 10.73 15.62 -14.12
CA LEU A 4 10.69 15.70 -12.67
C LEU A 4 10.69 17.17 -12.26
N TYR A 5 9.71 17.53 -11.46
CA TYR A 5 9.59 18.86 -10.89
C TYR A 5 10.69 19.16 -9.85
N PRO A 6 10.91 20.42 -9.47
CA PRO A 6 11.75 20.74 -8.34
C PRO A 6 11.30 20.00 -7.07
N PRO A 7 12.23 19.64 -6.16
CA PRO A 7 11.86 19.00 -4.90
C PRO A 7 10.89 19.90 -4.11
N THR A 8 9.77 19.33 -3.66
CA THR A 8 8.74 20.06 -2.91
C THR A 8 8.71 19.57 -1.48
N SER A 9 8.81 20.50 -0.54
CA SER A 9 8.67 20.26 0.90
C SER A 9 7.25 20.59 1.38
N PRO A 10 6.76 19.97 2.47
CA PRO A 10 5.48 20.32 3.06
C PRO A 10 5.41 21.80 3.46
N TYR A 11 4.31 22.46 3.12
CA TYR A 11 3.97 23.80 3.63
C TYR A 11 3.11 23.74 4.89
N ASP A 12 2.46 22.61 5.13
CA ASP A 12 1.64 22.35 6.31
C ASP A 12 1.71 20.85 6.67
N ASN A 13 1.60 20.56 7.96
CA ASN A 13 1.53 19.20 8.48
C ASN A 13 0.87 19.18 9.87
N GLY A 14 0.37 18.02 10.27
CA GLY A 14 -0.27 17.88 11.55
C GLY A 14 -0.64 16.45 11.89
N PHE A 15 -1.43 16.31 12.94
CA PHE A 15 -2.02 15.06 13.37
C PHE A 15 -3.54 15.18 13.39
N LEU A 16 -4.21 14.29 12.67
CA LEU A 16 -5.64 14.11 12.74
C LEU A 16 -5.96 13.18 13.93
N ASP A 17 -6.74 13.65 14.89
CA ASP A 17 -7.29 12.83 15.96
C ASP A 17 -8.48 12.02 15.41
N THR A 18 -8.40 10.70 15.49
CA THR A 18 -9.44 9.82 14.98
C THR A 18 -10.57 9.55 15.98
N GLY A 19 -10.44 10.07 17.22
CA GLY A 19 -11.46 9.97 18.27
C GLY A 19 -11.46 8.64 19.05
N ASP A 20 -10.53 7.73 18.73
CA ASP A 20 -10.39 6.42 19.36
C ASP A 20 -8.99 6.18 19.97
N GLY A 21 -8.22 7.26 20.15
CA GLY A 21 -6.88 7.22 20.72
C GLY A 21 -5.77 7.12 19.65
N ASN A 22 -6.11 6.98 18.37
CA ASN A 22 -5.15 7.05 17.28
C ASN A 22 -5.02 8.50 16.77
N ARG A 23 -3.82 8.84 16.30
CA ARG A 23 -3.52 10.13 15.67
C ARG A 23 -2.79 9.87 14.37
N VAL A 24 -3.42 10.18 13.26
CA VAL A 24 -2.90 10.00 11.91
C VAL A 24 -2.11 11.21 11.48
N TYR A 25 -0.83 11.04 11.18
CA TYR A 25 0.02 12.11 10.66
C TYR A 25 -0.33 12.40 9.21
N TYR A 26 -0.41 13.67 8.86
CA TYR A 26 -0.55 14.13 7.48
C TYR A 26 0.36 15.31 7.16
N GLU A 27 0.62 15.53 5.89
CA GLU A 27 1.33 16.69 5.37
C GLU A 27 0.78 17.14 4.02
N GLN A 28 0.86 18.42 3.74
CA GLN A 28 0.39 19.06 2.52
C GLN A 28 1.56 19.69 1.76
N LEU A 29 1.65 19.44 0.46
CA LEU A 29 2.73 19.89 -0.41
C LEU A 29 2.16 20.55 -1.67
N GLY A 30 2.94 21.42 -2.30
CA GLY A 30 2.60 22.10 -3.56
C GLY A 30 1.69 23.32 -3.36
N ASN A 31 0.69 23.49 -4.22
CA ASN A 31 -0.20 24.64 -4.24
C ASN A 31 -1.39 24.43 -3.30
N PRO A 32 -1.57 25.27 -2.24
CA PRO A 32 -2.76 25.16 -1.36
C PRO A 32 -4.10 25.28 -2.07
N ASP A 33 -4.15 26.02 -3.18
CA ASP A 33 -5.34 26.23 -4.01
C ASP A 33 -5.39 25.30 -5.23
N GLY A 34 -4.44 24.38 -5.35
CA GLY A 34 -4.33 23.43 -6.45
C GLY A 34 -5.33 22.28 -6.36
N LYS A 35 -5.32 21.43 -7.40
CA LYS A 35 -6.14 20.22 -7.44
C LYS A 35 -5.79 19.28 -6.30
N PRO A 36 -6.75 18.91 -5.43
CA PRO A 36 -6.46 18.00 -4.32
C PRO A 36 -6.11 16.59 -4.81
N ALA A 37 -5.05 16.03 -4.26
CA ALA A 37 -4.62 14.67 -4.53
C ALA A 37 -4.12 14.00 -3.24
N LEU A 38 -4.54 12.77 -2.99
CA LEU A 38 -4.10 11.97 -1.87
C LEU A 38 -3.17 10.86 -2.35
N TYR A 39 -1.95 10.83 -1.81
CA TYR A 39 -1.06 9.69 -1.96
C TYR A 39 -1.30 8.66 -0.86
N VAL A 40 -1.63 7.43 -1.25
CA VAL A 40 -1.93 6.29 -0.37
C VAL A 40 -0.79 5.28 -0.43
N HIS A 41 0.02 5.23 0.63
CA HIS A 41 1.18 4.33 0.67
C HIS A 41 0.80 2.85 0.76
N GLY A 42 1.71 1.99 0.33
CA GLY A 42 1.59 0.53 0.35
C GLY A 42 1.94 -0.13 1.69
N GLY A 43 2.24 -1.39 1.64
CA GLY A 43 2.54 -2.27 2.75
C GLY A 43 1.52 -3.40 2.88
N PRO A 44 0.54 -3.32 3.80
CA PRO A 44 0.15 -2.19 4.67
C PRO A 44 1.25 -1.79 5.67
N GLY A 45 1.23 -0.51 6.08
CA GLY A 45 2.14 -0.04 7.13
C GLY A 45 3.51 0.46 6.67
N ALA A 46 3.72 0.72 5.37
CA ALA A 46 5.00 1.26 4.88
C ALA A 46 5.29 2.69 5.36
N GLY A 47 4.26 3.47 5.63
CA GLY A 47 4.37 4.92 5.86
C GLY A 47 4.63 5.71 4.58
N SER A 48 4.33 6.98 4.59
CA SER A 48 4.59 7.87 3.45
C SER A 48 6.08 8.19 3.30
N PRO A 49 6.58 8.35 2.07
CA PRO A 49 7.97 8.76 1.86
C PRO A 49 8.29 10.07 2.58
N GLN A 50 9.35 10.10 3.38
CA GLN A 50 9.77 11.31 4.10
C GLN A 50 10.60 12.27 3.25
N ARG A 51 11.03 11.83 2.05
CA ARG A 51 11.80 12.66 1.11
C ARG A 51 10.88 13.59 0.32
N PRO A 52 11.39 14.75 -0.16
CA PRO A 52 10.67 15.62 -1.08
C PRO A 52 10.23 14.87 -2.34
N THR A 53 9.02 15.14 -2.78
CA THR A 53 8.51 14.60 -4.04
C THR A 53 8.91 15.46 -5.23
N ARG A 54 9.02 14.84 -6.40
CA ARG A 54 9.31 15.49 -7.68
C ARG A 54 8.38 14.99 -8.80
N ALA A 55 7.42 14.13 -8.45
CA ALA A 55 6.48 13.55 -9.42
C ALA A 55 5.28 14.46 -9.70
N TRP A 56 4.96 15.34 -8.78
CA TRP A 56 3.76 16.17 -8.80
C TRP A 56 4.11 17.60 -9.20
N ASP A 57 3.28 18.20 -10.08
CA ASP A 57 3.40 19.62 -10.43
C ASP A 57 3.04 20.48 -9.21
N PRO A 58 4.02 21.15 -8.57
CA PRO A 58 3.78 21.87 -7.33
C PRO A 58 2.97 23.16 -7.53
N GLU A 59 2.75 23.60 -8.76
CA GLU A 59 1.90 24.76 -9.09
C GLU A 59 0.45 24.35 -9.30
N ARG A 60 0.20 23.08 -9.63
CA ARG A 60 -1.12 22.57 -10.01
C ARG A 60 -1.79 21.70 -8.97
N TYR A 61 -1.00 20.97 -8.18
CA TYR A 61 -1.53 20.03 -7.19
C TYR A 61 -1.40 20.54 -5.75
N ARG A 62 -2.45 20.32 -4.98
CA ARG A 62 -2.42 20.27 -3.52
C ARG A 62 -2.27 18.80 -3.15
N LEU A 63 -1.01 18.35 -3.00
CA LEU A 63 -0.72 16.97 -2.66
C LEU A 63 -0.82 16.75 -1.16
N ILE A 64 -1.64 15.79 -0.76
CA ILE A 64 -1.74 15.31 0.61
C ILE A 64 -1.02 13.96 0.71
N ARG A 65 -0.18 13.79 1.72
CA ARG A 65 0.38 12.51 2.16
C ARG A 65 -0.02 12.25 3.59
N PHE A 66 -0.30 11.01 3.94
CA PHE A 66 -0.60 10.64 5.31
C PHE A 66 0.07 9.30 5.65
N ASP A 67 0.41 9.11 6.90
CA ASP A 67 0.85 7.81 7.41
C ASP A 67 -0.38 7.12 7.98
N GLN A 68 -0.76 5.95 7.41
CA GLN A 68 -1.88 5.16 7.90
C GLN A 68 -1.68 4.80 9.37
N ARG A 69 -2.72 4.34 10.05
CA ARG A 69 -2.66 4.01 11.48
C ARG A 69 -1.46 3.14 11.82
N ASN A 70 -0.86 3.41 12.97
CA ASN A 70 0.18 2.63 13.63
C ASN A 70 1.51 2.54 12.87
N CYS A 71 1.72 3.27 11.78
CA CYS A 71 2.98 3.29 11.04
C CYS A 71 3.55 4.70 10.85
N GLY A 72 4.80 4.77 10.44
CA GLY A 72 5.47 6.03 10.14
C GLY A 72 5.49 6.97 11.34
N ARG A 73 4.88 8.14 11.17
CA ARG A 73 4.76 9.19 12.20
C ARG A 73 3.43 9.12 12.96
N SER A 74 2.48 8.28 12.53
CA SER A 74 1.19 8.08 13.20
C SER A 74 1.36 7.35 14.54
N THR A 75 0.50 7.67 15.50
CA THR A 75 0.58 7.13 16.88
C THR A 75 -0.76 6.57 17.35
N PRO A 76 -0.73 5.50 18.22
CA PRO A 76 0.44 4.77 18.69
C PRO A 76 1.14 4.02 17.56
N HIS A 77 2.45 3.79 17.65
CA HIS A 77 3.22 3.06 16.65
C HIS A 77 3.14 1.54 16.88
N ALA A 78 3.00 0.74 15.84
CA ALA A 78 2.81 -0.72 15.97
C ALA A 78 4.03 -1.49 16.49
N SER A 79 5.21 -0.86 16.61
CA SER A 79 6.35 -1.45 17.32
C SER A 79 6.13 -1.49 18.83
N ASP A 80 5.27 -0.62 19.37
CA ASP A 80 4.84 -0.67 20.77
C ASP A 80 3.84 -1.82 20.96
N PRO A 81 4.13 -2.80 21.81
CA PRO A 81 3.21 -3.91 22.06
C PRO A 81 1.89 -3.47 22.71
N ALA A 82 1.84 -2.28 23.31
CA ALA A 82 0.63 -1.72 23.90
C ALA A 82 -0.32 -1.09 22.85
N ALA A 83 0.11 -0.91 21.60
CA ALA A 83 -0.76 -0.42 20.54
C ALA A 83 -1.89 -1.42 20.27
N ASP A 84 -3.13 -0.94 20.35
CA ASP A 84 -4.32 -1.75 20.08
C ASP A 84 -4.54 -1.90 18.57
N MET A 85 -4.19 -3.06 18.02
CA MET A 85 -4.35 -3.36 16.60
C MET A 85 -5.81 -3.61 16.19
N SER A 86 -6.72 -3.87 17.13
CA SER A 86 -8.14 -4.06 16.80
C SER A 86 -8.80 -2.81 16.22
N LEU A 87 -8.21 -1.64 16.47
CA LEU A 87 -8.61 -0.35 15.93
C LEU A 87 -7.93 -0.02 14.58
N ASN A 88 -7.26 -0.99 13.95
CA ASN A 88 -6.63 -0.82 12.64
C ASN A 88 -7.15 -1.87 11.65
N THR A 89 -8.26 -1.57 11.00
CA THR A 89 -8.88 -2.39 9.96
C THR A 89 -9.07 -1.55 8.69
N THR A 90 -9.38 -2.17 7.56
CA THR A 90 -9.66 -1.44 6.31
C THR A 90 -10.75 -0.39 6.49
N GLN A 91 -11.81 -0.68 7.27
CA GLN A 91 -12.85 0.32 7.52
C GLN A 91 -12.34 1.52 8.32
N HIS A 92 -11.51 1.31 9.35
CA HIS A 92 -10.90 2.42 10.08
C HIS A 92 -10.03 3.30 9.17
N LEU A 93 -9.28 2.69 8.23
CA LEU A 93 -8.46 3.45 7.28
C LEU A 93 -9.32 4.25 6.29
N ILE A 94 -10.45 3.70 5.84
CA ILE A 94 -11.43 4.40 4.99
C ILE A 94 -12.02 5.60 5.74
N ASP A 95 -12.44 5.38 7.00
CA ASP A 95 -12.99 6.44 7.85
C ASP A 95 -11.96 7.55 8.12
N ASP A 96 -10.68 7.19 8.30
CA ASP A 96 -9.60 8.16 8.47
C ASP A 96 -9.37 8.99 7.20
N MET A 97 -9.46 8.38 6.01
CA MET A 97 -9.39 9.12 4.75
C MET A 97 -10.53 10.13 4.65
N GLU A 98 -11.79 9.75 4.98
CA GLU A 98 -12.91 10.70 4.98
C GLU A 98 -12.74 11.81 6.02
N ARG A 99 -12.33 11.48 7.24
CA ARG A 99 -12.05 12.49 8.28
C ARG A 99 -10.95 13.45 7.84
N LEU A 100 -9.89 12.93 7.20
CA LEU A 100 -8.80 13.77 6.69
C LEU A 100 -9.29 14.69 5.57
N ARG A 101 -10.10 14.17 4.64
CA ARG A 101 -10.71 14.95 3.58
C ARG A 101 -11.56 16.10 4.13
N GLU A 102 -12.42 15.80 5.11
CA GLU A 102 -13.28 16.79 5.75
C GLU A 102 -12.47 17.83 6.56
N HIS A 103 -11.46 17.37 7.32
CA HIS A 103 -10.56 18.24 8.10
C HIS A 103 -9.85 19.27 7.21
N LEU A 104 -9.46 18.85 5.99
CA LEU A 104 -8.77 19.70 5.03
C LEU A 104 -9.71 20.49 4.11
N GLY A 105 -11.05 20.36 4.28
CA GLY A 105 -12.05 21.07 3.50
C GLY A 105 -12.07 20.65 2.02
N ILE A 106 -11.71 19.41 1.71
CA ILE A 106 -11.62 18.87 0.35
C ILE A 106 -12.96 18.24 -0.02
N GLU A 107 -13.54 18.61 -1.16
CA GLU A 107 -14.78 17.99 -1.65
C GLU A 107 -14.50 16.66 -2.36
N ARG A 108 -13.55 16.68 -3.28
CA ARG A 108 -13.11 15.51 -4.07
C ARG A 108 -11.60 15.56 -4.26
N TRP A 109 -10.96 14.41 -4.40
CA TRP A 109 -9.54 14.30 -4.66
C TRP A 109 -9.19 13.22 -5.67
N LEU A 110 -8.08 13.40 -6.35
CA LEU A 110 -7.39 12.35 -7.08
C LEU A 110 -6.73 11.41 -6.06
N LEU A 111 -6.82 10.10 -6.30
CA LEU A 111 -6.16 9.08 -5.48
C LEU A 111 -5.00 8.45 -6.26
N ASP A 112 -3.80 8.46 -5.66
CA ASP A 112 -2.60 7.81 -6.22
C ASP A 112 -1.98 6.87 -5.20
N GLY A 113 -1.59 5.68 -5.62
CA GLY A 113 -0.94 4.72 -4.73
C GLY A 113 -0.47 3.46 -5.42
N ALA A 114 0.20 2.59 -4.64
CA ALA A 114 0.76 1.35 -5.16
C ALA A 114 0.61 0.21 -4.16
N SER A 115 0.62 -1.04 -4.68
CA SER A 115 0.58 -2.25 -3.86
C SER A 115 -0.65 -2.23 -2.93
N TRP A 116 -0.52 -2.46 -1.62
CA TRP A 116 -1.61 -2.29 -0.64
C TRP A 116 -2.38 -0.96 -0.81
N GLY A 117 -1.69 0.13 -1.20
CA GLY A 117 -2.35 1.40 -1.49
C GLY A 117 -3.45 1.27 -2.54
N SER A 118 -3.31 0.39 -3.55
CA SER A 118 -4.37 0.12 -4.53
C SER A 118 -5.58 -0.58 -3.90
N THR A 119 -5.38 -1.53 -2.99
CA THR A 119 -6.47 -2.16 -2.21
C THR A 119 -7.26 -1.11 -1.44
N LEU A 120 -6.57 -0.25 -0.69
CA LEU A 120 -7.22 0.77 0.13
C LEU A 120 -7.93 1.84 -0.73
N ILE A 121 -7.31 2.28 -1.82
CA ILE A 121 -7.93 3.20 -2.80
C ILE A 121 -9.22 2.62 -3.37
N LEU A 122 -9.18 1.36 -3.82
CA LEU A 122 -10.36 0.70 -4.39
C LEU A 122 -11.47 0.54 -3.35
N ALA A 123 -11.13 0.12 -2.13
CA ALA A 123 -12.09 -0.03 -1.04
C ALA A 123 -12.76 1.32 -0.68
N TYR A 124 -11.96 2.38 -0.60
CA TYR A 124 -12.45 3.74 -0.35
C TYR A 124 -13.34 4.25 -1.50
N ALA A 125 -12.85 4.16 -2.75
CA ALA A 125 -13.56 4.68 -3.90
C ALA A 125 -14.89 3.97 -4.16
N GLN A 126 -14.99 2.67 -3.87
CA GLN A 126 -16.23 1.91 -3.98
C GLN A 126 -17.25 2.27 -2.89
N GLN A 127 -16.84 2.78 -1.74
CA GLN A 127 -17.73 3.29 -0.70
C GLN A 127 -18.07 4.77 -0.90
N HIS A 128 -17.14 5.56 -1.41
CA HIS A 128 -17.24 7.01 -1.58
C HIS A 128 -16.97 7.48 -3.03
N PRO A 129 -17.63 6.91 -4.06
CA PRO A 129 -17.29 7.22 -5.46
C PRO A 129 -17.44 8.71 -5.81
N HIS A 130 -18.37 9.40 -5.14
CA HIS A 130 -18.59 10.84 -5.33
C HIS A 130 -17.48 11.73 -4.73
N ARG A 131 -16.55 11.16 -3.93
CA ARG A 131 -15.39 11.84 -3.34
C ARG A 131 -14.10 11.68 -4.16
N VAL A 132 -14.16 10.92 -5.25
CA VAL A 132 -12.99 10.62 -6.07
C VAL A 132 -13.14 11.29 -7.43
N SER A 133 -12.11 12.01 -7.86
CA SER A 133 -12.09 12.62 -9.21
C SER A 133 -11.44 11.68 -10.22
N GLU A 134 -10.28 11.14 -9.93
CA GLU A 134 -9.53 10.15 -10.73
C GLU A 134 -8.74 9.21 -9.83
N ILE A 135 -8.30 8.09 -10.40
CA ILE A 135 -7.47 7.10 -9.70
C ILE A 135 -6.26 6.73 -10.55
N ILE A 136 -5.06 6.75 -9.93
CA ILE A 136 -3.83 6.21 -10.50
C ILE A 136 -3.30 5.15 -9.53
N ILE A 137 -3.22 3.89 -9.97
CA ILE A 137 -2.71 2.80 -9.13
C ILE A 137 -1.65 1.99 -9.84
N GLN A 138 -0.59 1.66 -9.09
CA GLN A 138 0.57 0.92 -9.58
C GLN A 138 0.74 -0.38 -8.80
N ALA A 139 1.38 -1.40 -9.42
CA ALA A 139 1.57 -2.71 -8.78
C ALA A 139 0.27 -3.18 -8.10
N VAL A 140 -0.79 -3.26 -8.89
CA VAL A 140 -2.18 -3.41 -8.44
C VAL A 140 -2.38 -4.69 -7.64
N THR A 141 -2.91 -4.57 -6.42
CA THR A 141 -3.39 -5.68 -5.61
C THR A 141 -4.78 -5.38 -5.06
N MET A 142 -5.59 -6.39 -4.88
CA MET A 142 -6.91 -6.31 -4.25
C MET A 142 -6.96 -7.08 -2.92
N THR A 143 -5.82 -7.63 -2.50
CA THR A 143 -5.66 -8.41 -1.26
C THR A 143 -6.66 -9.59 -1.18
N ARG A 144 -6.98 -10.19 -2.34
CA ARG A 144 -7.79 -11.40 -2.40
C ARG A 144 -7.06 -12.56 -1.73
N ARG A 145 -7.81 -13.53 -1.24
CA ARG A 145 -7.22 -14.72 -0.65
C ARG A 145 -6.23 -15.41 -1.61
N SER A 146 -6.57 -15.48 -2.89
CA SER A 146 -5.70 -16.05 -3.92
C SER A 146 -4.38 -15.30 -4.11
N GLU A 147 -4.36 -13.97 -3.95
CA GLU A 147 -3.16 -13.14 -4.05
C GLU A 147 -2.27 -13.31 -2.80
N VAL A 148 -2.89 -13.36 -1.63
CA VAL A 148 -2.21 -13.60 -0.36
C VAL A 148 -1.62 -15.02 -0.33
N ASP A 149 -2.38 -16.03 -0.76
CA ASP A 149 -1.92 -17.42 -0.89
C ASP A 149 -0.79 -17.55 -1.93
N TRP A 150 -0.85 -16.79 -3.01
CA TRP A 150 0.25 -16.73 -3.98
C TRP A 150 1.52 -16.21 -3.31
N LEU A 151 1.48 -15.04 -2.69
CA LEU A 151 2.66 -14.40 -2.10
C LEU A 151 3.28 -15.24 -0.97
N TYR A 152 2.47 -15.79 -0.08
CA TYR A 152 2.94 -16.49 1.12
C TYR A 152 2.89 -18.02 1.04
N ARG A 153 2.65 -18.59 -0.17
CA ARG A 153 2.75 -20.03 -0.45
C ARG A 153 3.19 -20.31 -1.88
N GLY A 154 2.49 -19.76 -2.87
CA GLY A 154 2.70 -20.09 -4.28
C GLY A 154 4.09 -19.70 -4.78
N ALA A 155 4.55 -18.50 -4.44
CA ALA A 155 5.85 -17.97 -4.82
C ALA A 155 7.03 -18.77 -4.26
N GLY A 156 6.83 -19.56 -3.19
CA GLY A 156 7.85 -20.44 -2.60
C GLY A 156 8.42 -21.46 -3.58
N ARG A 157 7.71 -21.78 -4.66
CA ARG A 157 8.21 -22.65 -5.72
C ARG A 157 9.36 -22.06 -6.53
N PHE A 158 9.49 -20.74 -6.51
CA PHE A 158 10.55 -20.01 -7.20
C PHE A 158 11.72 -19.69 -6.28
N GLN A 159 11.50 -19.64 -4.97
CA GLN A 159 12.47 -19.27 -3.96
C GLN A 159 12.45 -20.26 -2.78
N PRO A 160 12.74 -21.59 -3.01
CA PRO A 160 12.51 -22.61 -2.00
C PRO A 160 13.35 -22.43 -0.73
N GLU A 161 14.59 -21.96 -0.85
CA GLU A 161 15.47 -21.78 0.31
C GLU A 161 15.03 -20.57 1.16
N ALA A 162 14.49 -19.51 0.54
CA ALA A 162 13.93 -18.38 1.25
C ALA A 162 12.58 -18.75 1.90
N TRP A 163 11.82 -19.56 1.21
CA TRP A 163 10.56 -20.13 1.72
C TRP A 163 10.77 -20.99 2.96
N ASP A 164 11.78 -21.87 2.96
CA ASP A 164 12.11 -22.69 4.11
C ASP A 164 12.51 -21.82 5.29
N ARG A 165 13.36 -20.80 5.09
CA ARG A 165 13.73 -19.85 6.15
C ARG A 165 12.53 -19.07 6.71
N PHE A 166 11.58 -18.70 5.88
CA PHE A 166 10.34 -18.06 6.29
C PHE A 166 9.50 -19.00 7.18
N ARG A 167 9.37 -20.26 6.81
CA ARG A 167 8.64 -21.28 7.60
C ARG A 167 9.33 -21.67 8.90
N ASP A 168 10.67 -21.67 8.94
CA ASP A 168 11.45 -22.15 10.07
C ASP A 168 11.28 -21.32 11.34
N VAL A 169 10.79 -20.09 11.25
CA VAL A 169 10.45 -19.25 12.39
C VAL A 169 9.15 -19.70 13.07
N VAL A 170 8.30 -20.38 12.31
CA VAL A 170 7.02 -20.94 12.78
C VAL A 170 7.28 -22.26 13.54
N PRO A 171 6.62 -22.52 14.69
CA PRO A 171 6.70 -23.82 15.38
C PRO A 171 6.45 -24.98 14.42
N GLU A 172 7.21 -26.06 14.58
CA GLU A 172 7.24 -27.16 13.62
C GLU A 172 5.86 -27.78 13.36
N ASP A 173 5.07 -27.92 14.42
CA ASP A 173 3.69 -28.45 14.38
C ASP A 173 2.67 -27.51 13.74
N GLU A 174 3.01 -26.25 13.48
CA GLU A 174 2.15 -25.25 12.85
C GLU A 174 2.55 -24.94 11.39
N ARG A 175 3.70 -25.43 10.91
CA ARG A 175 4.27 -25.06 9.58
C ARG A 175 3.39 -25.42 8.40
N ASP A 176 2.54 -26.43 8.53
CA ASP A 176 1.59 -26.84 7.49
C ASP A 176 0.21 -26.18 7.63
N GLY A 177 0.03 -25.40 8.72
CA GLY A 177 -1.19 -24.66 9.02
C GLY A 177 -1.26 -23.26 8.37
N ASP A 178 -1.94 -22.36 9.04
CA ASP A 178 -2.06 -20.95 8.65
C ASP A 178 -0.84 -20.16 9.12
N LEU A 179 0.15 -20.00 8.24
CA LEU A 179 1.39 -19.28 8.53
C LEU A 179 1.13 -17.80 8.90
N LEU A 180 0.16 -17.15 8.25
CA LEU A 180 -0.12 -15.73 8.48
C LEU A 180 -0.73 -15.52 9.88
N ALA A 181 -1.66 -16.38 10.28
CA ALA A 181 -2.20 -16.36 11.63
C ALA A 181 -1.12 -16.63 12.70
N THR A 182 -0.18 -17.53 12.40
CA THR A 182 0.97 -17.79 13.29
C THR A 182 1.90 -16.59 13.36
N TYR A 183 2.23 -15.96 12.24
CA TYR A 183 3.02 -14.74 12.22
C TYR A 183 2.33 -13.60 12.98
N ALA A 184 1.02 -13.41 12.80
CA ALA A 184 0.26 -12.41 13.55
C ALA A 184 0.40 -12.65 15.08
N ARG A 185 0.30 -13.90 15.52
CA ARG A 185 0.51 -14.27 16.93
C ARG A 185 1.96 -14.06 17.40
N LEU A 186 2.96 -14.35 16.55
CA LEU A 186 4.38 -14.09 16.88
C LEU A 186 4.63 -12.58 17.03
N MET A 187 3.98 -11.74 16.23
CA MET A 187 4.11 -10.29 16.32
C MET A 187 3.42 -9.68 17.55
N GLU A 188 2.49 -10.39 18.18
CA GLU A 188 1.89 -10.02 19.48
C GLU A 188 2.66 -10.57 20.71
N ASN A 189 3.78 -11.28 20.50
CA ASN A 189 4.55 -11.85 21.59
C ASN A 189 5.14 -10.74 22.48
N PRO A 190 5.04 -10.85 23.84
CA PRO A 190 5.63 -9.86 24.75
C PRO A 190 7.17 -9.77 24.66
N ASP A 191 7.83 -10.88 24.29
CA ASP A 191 9.28 -10.90 24.09
C ASP A 191 9.62 -10.20 22.73
N ARG A 192 10.28 -9.06 22.84
CA ARG A 192 10.75 -8.29 21.67
C ARG A 192 11.62 -9.13 20.73
N ALA A 193 12.47 -10.01 21.26
CA ALA A 193 13.35 -10.84 20.43
C ALA A 193 12.57 -11.82 19.54
N VAL A 194 11.41 -12.29 19.98
CA VAL A 194 10.50 -13.09 19.15
C VAL A 194 9.97 -12.26 17.99
N ARG A 195 9.48 -11.05 18.26
CA ARG A 195 8.96 -10.15 17.23
C ARG A 195 10.04 -9.75 16.21
N GLU A 196 11.27 -9.48 16.68
CA GLU A 196 12.40 -9.15 15.81
C GLU A 196 12.76 -10.30 14.86
N ARG A 197 12.82 -11.54 15.37
CA ARG A 197 13.09 -12.71 14.53
C ARG A 197 11.98 -12.93 13.48
N ALA A 198 10.73 -12.85 13.90
CA ALA A 198 9.59 -12.97 12.98
C ALA A 198 9.60 -11.88 11.90
N ALA A 199 9.82 -10.62 12.30
CA ALA A 199 9.89 -9.51 11.37
C ALA A 199 11.06 -9.66 10.37
N THR A 200 12.22 -10.11 10.84
CA THR A 200 13.39 -10.34 9.98
C THR A 200 13.13 -11.43 8.94
N ALA A 201 12.51 -12.55 9.35
CA ALA A 201 12.20 -13.64 8.41
C ALA A 201 11.14 -13.26 7.39
N TRP A 202 10.10 -12.55 7.82
CA TRP A 202 9.06 -12.03 6.92
C TRP A 202 9.63 -11.11 5.85
N LEU A 203 10.41 -10.10 6.26
CA LEU A 203 10.99 -9.14 5.32
C LEU A 203 12.01 -9.78 4.39
N ALA A 204 12.80 -10.73 4.88
CA ALA A 204 13.73 -11.49 4.04
C ALA A 204 12.99 -12.35 2.99
N TRP A 205 11.80 -12.84 3.33
CA TRP A 205 10.93 -13.53 2.38
C TRP A 205 10.40 -12.59 1.29
N GLU A 206 9.83 -11.44 1.68
CA GLU A 206 9.32 -10.47 0.70
C GLU A 206 10.43 -9.92 -0.20
N ASP A 207 11.63 -9.65 0.35
CA ASP A 207 12.80 -9.28 -0.44
C ASP A 207 13.16 -10.38 -1.45
N ALA A 208 13.17 -11.66 -1.04
CA ALA A 208 13.52 -12.76 -1.92
C ALA A 208 12.53 -12.91 -3.10
N VAL A 209 11.24 -12.68 -2.85
CA VAL A 209 10.21 -12.77 -3.90
C VAL A 209 10.43 -11.76 -5.01
N ILE A 210 10.87 -10.53 -4.67
CA ILE A 210 11.00 -9.45 -5.66
C ILE A 210 12.42 -9.21 -6.17
N THR A 211 13.46 -9.76 -5.51
CA THR A 211 14.87 -9.47 -5.87
C THR A 211 15.22 -9.91 -7.29
N ASP A 212 14.68 -11.05 -7.74
CA ASP A 212 14.95 -11.61 -9.07
C ASP A 212 14.03 -11.07 -10.17
N GLU A 213 13.10 -10.19 -9.82
CA GLU A 213 12.27 -9.50 -10.81
C GLU A 213 13.08 -8.49 -11.64
N PRO A 214 12.65 -8.16 -12.86
CA PRO A 214 13.20 -7.00 -13.57
C PRO A 214 13.13 -5.75 -12.68
N ASN A 215 14.25 -5.07 -12.50
CA ASN A 215 14.42 -3.91 -11.61
C ASN A 215 14.32 -4.22 -10.10
N GLY A 216 14.23 -5.48 -9.70
CA GLY A 216 14.27 -5.91 -8.30
C GLY A 216 15.55 -5.43 -7.61
N GLN A 217 15.45 -5.13 -6.32
CA GLN A 217 16.56 -4.66 -5.51
C GLN A 217 16.62 -5.49 -4.22
N PRO A 218 17.80 -5.98 -3.81
CA PRO A 218 17.93 -6.65 -2.52
C PRO A 218 17.67 -5.65 -1.38
N GLY A 219 17.03 -6.11 -0.31
CA GLY A 219 16.83 -5.30 0.88
C GLY A 219 15.73 -4.23 0.78
N MET A 220 14.88 -4.27 -0.24
CA MET A 220 13.84 -3.26 -0.45
C MET A 220 12.89 -3.14 0.76
N TYR A 221 12.55 -4.25 1.37
CA TYR A 221 11.68 -4.29 2.55
C TYR A 221 12.49 -4.33 3.85
N SER A 222 13.62 -5.02 3.87
CA SER A 222 14.42 -5.22 5.09
C SER A 222 15.37 -4.06 5.42
N ASP A 223 15.66 -3.15 4.48
CA ASP A 223 16.50 -1.97 4.74
C ASP A 223 15.70 -0.85 5.42
N ARG A 224 15.28 -1.11 6.66
CA ARG A 224 14.51 -0.20 7.53
C ARG A 224 15.05 -0.25 8.94
N GLU A 225 14.81 0.81 9.71
CA GLU A 225 15.04 0.81 11.16
C GLU A 225 14.23 -0.30 11.84
N LEU A 226 14.77 -0.85 12.93
CA LEU A 226 14.21 -2.03 13.59
C LEU A 226 12.75 -1.87 14.02
N ASP A 227 12.40 -0.73 14.64
CA ASP A 227 11.02 -0.47 15.04
C ASP A 227 10.08 -0.37 13.84
N SER A 228 10.55 0.19 12.74
CA SER A 228 9.79 0.23 11.47
C SER A 228 9.60 -1.17 10.89
N ARG A 229 10.57 -2.09 11.01
CA ARG A 229 10.43 -3.50 10.59
C ARG A 229 9.35 -4.20 11.40
N ILE A 230 9.40 -4.08 12.74
CA ILE A 230 8.42 -4.67 13.65
C ILE A 230 7.02 -4.15 13.34
N ALA A 231 6.86 -2.84 13.22
CA ALA A 231 5.56 -2.21 12.93
C ALA A 231 5.01 -2.67 11.58
N PHE A 232 5.83 -2.65 10.53
CA PHE A 232 5.43 -3.08 9.19
C PHE A 232 4.92 -4.52 9.20
N VAL A 233 5.69 -5.46 9.75
CA VAL A 233 5.31 -6.88 9.75
C VAL A 233 4.12 -7.14 10.66
N ARG A 234 4.02 -6.47 11.82
CA ARG A 234 2.85 -6.58 12.68
C ARG A 234 1.57 -6.15 11.96
N ILE A 235 1.63 -5.03 11.23
CA ILE A 235 0.50 -4.55 10.44
C ILE A 235 0.20 -5.50 9.27
N CYS A 236 1.20 -5.91 8.48
CA CYS A 236 1.00 -6.86 7.39
C CYS A 236 0.36 -8.17 7.87
N ALA A 237 0.91 -8.79 8.90
CA ALA A 237 0.39 -10.04 9.45
C ALA A 237 -1.03 -9.88 10.00
N HIS A 238 -1.33 -8.75 10.65
CA HIS A 238 -2.65 -8.40 11.15
C HIS A 238 -3.67 -8.27 10.01
N PHE A 239 -3.34 -7.55 8.93
CA PHE A 239 -4.24 -7.39 7.80
C PHE A 239 -4.44 -8.68 7.00
N PHE A 240 -3.36 -9.37 6.65
CA PHE A 240 -3.44 -10.54 5.78
C PHE A 240 -4.05 -11.77 6.48
N SER A 241 -3.80 -11.97 7.78
CA SER A 241 -4.46 -13.04 8.54
C SER A 241 -5.97 -12.83 8.72
N ASN A 242 -6.45 -11.58 8.60
CA ASN A 242 -7.86 -11.24 8.70
C ASN A 242 -8.50 -10.93 7.33
N GLY A 243 -7.86 -11.31 6.20
CA GLY A 243 -8.36 -11.04 4.85
C GLY A 243 -8.63 -9.56 4.60
N ALA A 244 -7.85 -8.68 5.25
CA ALA A 244 -8.03 -7.22 5.22
C ALA A 244 -9.47 -6.76 5.55
N TRP A 245 -10.26 -7.56 6.25
CA TRP A 245 -11.70 -7.33 6.53
C TRP A 245 -12.51 -7.02 5.25
N LEU A 246 -12.11 -7.61 4.13
CA LEU A 246 -12.84 -7.59 2.87
C LEU A 246 -13.40 -9.00 2.60
N GLU A 247 -14.57 -9.07 1.99
CA GLU A 247 -15.03 -10.34 1.43
C GLU A 247 -14.11 -10.74 0.26
N ASP A 248 -13.93 -12.04 0.06
CA ASP A 248 -13.12 -12.51 -1.07
C ASP A 248 -13.72 -12.01 -2.39
N ASP A 249 -12.86 -11.59 -3.31
CA ASP A 249 -13.25 -10.94 -4.59
C ASP A 249 -14.13 -9.67 -4.46
N GLN A 250 -14.33 -9.11 -3.27
CA GLN A 250 -15.21 -7.94 -3.07
C GLN A 250 -14.84 -6.78 -4.01
N LEU A 251 -13.57 -6.40 -4.05
CA LEU A 251 -13.13 -5.23 -4.83
C LEU A 251 -13.27 -5.44 -6.35
N LEU A 252 -13.13 -6.68 -6.83
CA LEU A 252 -13.36 -7.02 -8.23
C LEU A 252 -14.86 -7.06 -8.56
N ARG A 253 -15.64 -7.72 -7.73
CA ARG A 253 -17.11 -7.80 -7.87
C ARG A 253 -17.75 -6.41 -7.90
N ASP A 254 -17.27 -5.53 -7.04
CA ASP A 254 -17.81 -4.19 -6.83
C ASP A 254 -17.12 -3.12 -7.73
N ALA A 255 -16.25 -3.51 -8.65
CA ALA A 255 -15.54 -2.59 -9.55
C ALA A 255 -16.49 -1.74 -10.44
N HIS A 256 -17.72 -2.21 -10.69
CA HIS A 256 -18.76 -1.44 -11.37
C HIS A 256 -19.13 -0.14 -10.66
N LYS A 257 -18.91 -0.03 -9.33
CA LYS A 257 -19.14 1.19 -8.55
C LYS A 257 -18.16 2.32 -8.90
N LEU A 258 -17.07 1.99 -9.60
CA LEU A 258 -16.07 2.95 -10.09
C LEU A 258 -16.47 3.56 -11.44
N ALA A 259 -17.62 3.20 -12.01
CA ALA A 259 -18.09 3.77 -13.28
C ALA A 259 -18.18 5.29 -13.20
N GLY A 260 -17.66 5.98 -14.23
CA GLY A 260 -17.54 7.44 -14.28
C GLY A 260 -16.32 8.03 -13.57
N ILE A 261 -15.48 7.22 -12.93
CA ILE A 261 -14.19 7.65 -12.37
C ILE A 261 -13.08 7.22 -13.34
N PRO A 262 -12.36 8.15 -13.99
CA PRO A 262 -11.23 7.80 -14.84
C PRO A 262 -10.13 7.10 -14.03
N GLY A 263 -9.65 5.95 -14.52
CA GLY A 263 -8.61 5.17 -13.89
C GLY A 263 -7.39 4.92 -14.78
N VAL A 264 -6.20 4.97 -14.21
CA VAL A 264 -4.95 4.52 -14.84
C VAL A 264 -4.30 3.46 -13.97
N LEU A 265 -4.21 2.24 -14.51
CA LEU A 265 -3.57 1.09 -13.88
C LEU A 265 -2.21 0.88 -14.55
N VAL A 266 -1.14 0.86 -13.77
CA VAL A 266 0.24 0.68 -14.23
C VAL A 266 0.83 -0.55 -13.55
N HIS A 267 1.21 -1.58 -14.33
CA HIS A 267 1.57 -2.87 -13.76
C HIS A 267 2.73 -3.55 -14.50
N GLY A 268 3.64 -4.18 -13.75
CA GLY A 268 4.73 -4.97 -14.30
C GLY A 268 4.28 -6.38 -14.71
N ARG A 269 4.71 -6.86 -15.89
CA ARG A 269 4.42 -8.23 -16.34
C ARG A 269 4.93 -9.29 -15.38
N HIS A 270 6.06 -9.04 -14.78
CA HIS A 270 6.80 -9.98 -13.95
C HIS A 270 6.64 -9.69 -12.44
N ASP A 271 5.58 -8.98 -12.05
CA ASP A 271 5.29 -8.71 -10.65
C ASP A 271 4.98 -10.03 -9.91
N MET A 272 5.93 -10.48 -9.11
CA MET A 272 5.81 -11.69 -8.28
C MET A 272 5.09 -11.42 -6.96
N GLY A 273 5.09 -10.18 -6.50
CA GLY A 273 4.36 -9.75 -5.31
C GLY A 273 2.86 -9.66 -5.55
N SER A 274 2.46 -9.25 -6.77
CA SER A 274 1.06 -9.15 -7.20
C SER A 274 0.92 -9.55 -8.67
N PRO A 275 0.52 -10.78 -8.98
CA PRO A 275 0.44 -11.27 -10.35
C PRO A 275 -0.39 -10.37 -11.27
N VAL A 276 0.10 -10.13 -12.49
CA VAL A 276 -0.52 -9.23 -13.49
C VAL A 276 -1.99 -9.57 -13.79
N GLN A 277 -2.43 -10.78 -13.51
CA GLN A 277 -3.82 -11.21 -13.62
C GLN A 277 -4.76 -10.30 -12.82
N THR A 278 -4.36 -9.86 -11.62
CA THR A 278 -5.14 -8.95 -10.77
C THR A 278 -5.46 -7.64 -11.49
N ALA A 279 -4.45 -6.97 -12.05
CA ALA A 279 -4.65 -5.73 -12.79
C ALA A 279 -5.47 -5.94 -14.07
N TRP A 280 -5.27 -7.08 -14.75
CA TRP A 280 -6.00 -7.45 -15.96
C TRP A 280 -7.49 -7.67 -15.70
N GLU A 281 -7.84 -8.38 -14.63
CA GLU A 281 -9.24 -8.63 -14.25
C GLU A 281 -9.92 -7.34 -13.81
N LEU A 282 -9.25 -6.51 -13.01
CA LEU A 282 -9.77 -5.22 -12.58
C LEU A 282 -10.06 -4.29 -13.77
N ALA A 283 -9.14 -4.20 -14.74
CA ALA A 283 -9.32 -3.37 -15.93
C ALA A 283 -10.51 -3.80 -16.78
N LYS A 284 -10.83 -5.10 -16.81
CA LYS A 284 -12.03 -5.60 -17.50
C LYS A 284 -13.34 -5.25 -16.78
N ALA A 285 -13.28 -5.15 -15.44
CA ALA A 285 -14.46 -4.90 -14.61
C ALA A 285 -14.71 -3.41 -14.37
N TRP A 286 -13.71 -2.55 -14.62
CA TRP A 286 -13.80 -1.10 -14.45
C TRP A 286 -13.81 -0.39 -15.81
N PRO A 287 -14.98 0.07 -16.34
CA PRO A 287 -15.13 0.53 -17.72
C PRO A 287 -14.27 1.76 -18.08
N ASP A 288 -14.00 2.63 -17.10
CA ASP A 288 -13.27 3.88 -17.30
C ASP A 288 -11.78 3.76 -16.98
N ALA A 289 -11.28 2.52 -16.74
CA ALA A 289 -9.88 2.25 -16.47
C ALA A 289 -9.08 1.97 -17.75
N ARG A 290 -7.86 2.50 -17.79
CA ARG A 290 -6.83 2.17 -18.81
C ARG A 290 -5.72 1.38 -18.12
N LEU A 291 -5.38 0.21 -18.66
CA LEU A 291 -4.32 -0.64 -18.14
C LEU A 291 -3.07 -0.54 -19.03
N HIS A 292 -1.94 -0.24 -18.40
CA HIS A 292 -0.61 -0.28 -19.00
C HIS A 292 0.20 -1.41 -18.36
N ILE A 293 0.59 -2.42 -19.15
CA ILE A 293 1.44 -3.53 -18.72
C ILE A 293 2.83 -3.35 -19.30
N PHE A 294 3.84 -3.43 -18.46
CA PHE A 294 5.26 -3.23 -18.81
C PHE A 294 6.00 -4.56 -18.77
N GLU A 295 6.48 -5.01 -19.92
CA GLU A 295 7.13 -6.32 -20.09
C GLU A 295 8.52 -6.41 -19.42
N ASP A 296 9.13 -5.26 -19.08
CA ASP A 296 10.42 -5.13 -18.44
C ASP A 296 10.36 -4.83 -16.94
N SER A 297 9.18 -5.01 -16.33
CA SER A 297 8.93 -4.59 -14.96
C SER A 297 8.34 -5.70 -14.10
N GLY A 298 8.72 -5.71 -12.81
CA GLY A 298 8.11 -6.46 -11.74
C GLY A 298 7.31 -5.55 -10.79
N HIS A 299 7.27 -5.90 -9.51
CA HIS A 299 6.69 -5.08 -8.43
C HIS A 299 7.42 -3.75 -8.29
N VAL A 300 8.75 -3.79 -8.49
CA VAL A 300 9.59 -2.60 -8.64
C VAL A 300 9.55 -2.15 -10.08
N GLY A 301 8.90 -1.02 -10.33
CA GLY A 301 8.69 -0.52 -11.68
C GLY A 301 9.96 -0.05 -12.39
N SER A 302 9.99 -0.22 -13.71
CA SER A 302 11.00 0.36 -14.60
C SER A 302 10.84 1.88 -14.75
N GLU A 303 11.81 2.51 -15.44
CA GLU A 303 11.68 3.92 -15.83
C GLU A 303 10.43 4.17 -16.70
N ALA A 304 10.12 3.26 -17.63
CA ALA A 304 8.94 3.36 -18.48
C ALA A 304 7.63 3.27 -17.66
N MET A 305 7.58 2.41 -16.66
CA MET A 305 6.43 2.31 -15.74
C MET A 305 6.25 3.61 -14.94
N ARG A 306 7.33 4.20 -14.46
CA ARG A 306 7.31 5.51 -13.79
C ARG A 306 6.87 6.63 -14.74
N GLU A 307 7.35 6.63 -15.98
CA GLU A 307 6.94 7.61 -17.00
C GLU A 307 5.44 7.55 -17.28
N ALA A 308 4.84 6.36 -17.34
CA ALA A 308 3.40 6.21 -17.52
C ALA A 308 2.61 6.80 -16.35
N SER A 309 3.06 6.60 -15.12
CA SER A 309 2.43 7.19 -13.93
C SER A 309 2.54 8.73 -13.93
N LEU A 310 3.72 9.26 -14.30
CA LEU A 310 3.92 10.71 -14.47
C LEU A 310 3.04 11.29 -15.57
N ALA A 311 2.88 10.58 -16.70
CA ALA A 311 2.00 11.01 -17.78
C ALA A 311 0.53 11.07 -17.33
N ALA A 312 0.08 10.13 -16.50
CA ALA A 312 -1.26 10.17 -15.91
C ALA A 312 -1.45 11.37 -14.97
N LEU A 313 -0.44 11.67 -14.13
CA LEU A 313 -0.46 12.88 -13.29
C LEU A 313 -0.50 14.17 -14.15
N GLU A 314 0.25 14.21 -15.24
CA GLU A 314 0.23 15.36 -16.18
C GLU A 314 -1.13 15.51 -16.87
N GLU A 315 -1.76 14.40 -17.27
CA GLU A 315 -3.09 14.41 -17.89
C GLU A 315 -4.15 14.93 -16.92
N PHE A 316 -4.13 14.47 -15.68
CA PHE A 316 -5.18 14.78 -14.69
C PHE A 316 -4.99 16.11 -13.96
N LYS A 317 -3.89 16.83 -14.15
CA LYS A 317 -3.65 18.10 -13.45
C LYS A 317 -4.60 19.26 -13.86
N THR A 318 -5.33 19.12 -14.95
CA THR A 318 -6.20 20.16 -15.53
C THR A 318 -7.69 19.77 -15.53
N GLY A 319 -8.13 18.89 -14.64
CA GLY A 319 -9.53 18.47 -14.52
C GLY A 319 -10.29 19.24 -13.47
#